data_048a3e0c601c4816962b8a0a76298f61
#
_entry.id   048a3e0c601c4816962b8a0a76298f61
#
_cell.length_a   1.000
_cell.length_b   1.000
_cell.length_c   1.000
_cell.angle_alpha   90.00
_cell.angle_beta   90.00
_cell.angle_gamma   90.00
#
_symmetry.space_group_name_H-M   'P 1'
#
loop_
_entity.id
_entity.type
_entity.pdbx_description
1 polymer ?
#
loop_
_entity_poly.entity_id
_entity_poly.type
_entity_poly.pdbx_seq_one_letter_code
_entity_poly.pdbx_strand_id
1 'polypeptide(L)'
;MKRFLSRACALTAVAGSATLLGSLCHAQAYTVRRRTVVVNQPKLAEATQLRILHISDPHLRAQQSRRRAFLKSLADLQPDFVVLTGDLISEDAAIGPLLNDFGPLLNIPGAFVFGSNDYFGPKLKNPLRYLWTHTGKDAHADDDSSRQVLATEDLRRGLGSGGWADLNNSRSRLTAGPWTLDLVGVNDPHIGLDRMPAPATFSIPESPYLRLGLAHAPYQRVLTAMADDDVDIIFAGHTHGGQVNLPGSHALVTNCDLPTHYANGLFEWPPPGRNTKQAQVIKGHGSVVLDEQMLVQISAGIGTSPYTPIRTFCAPEAIILDIIAV
;
A
#
# COMPACT_ATOMS: atom_id res chain seq x y z
N MET A 1 -52.53 -3.97 -0.20
CA MET A 1 -51.37 -4.21 0.68
C MET A 1 -50.40 -5.22 0.09
N LYS A 2 -50.76 -6.45 -0.30
CA LYS A 2 -49.82 -7.46 -0.89
C LYS A 2 -49.08 -7.02 -2.14
N ARG A 3 -49.75 -6.36 -3.09
CA ARG A 3 -49.11 -5.85 -4.33
C ARG A 3 -48.13 -4.68 -4.09
N PHE A 4 -48.34 -3.87 -3.06
CA PHE A 4 -47.45 -2.79 -2.66
C PHE A 4 -46.17 -3.32 -2.02
N LEU A 5 -46.33 -4.29 -1.09
CA LEU A 5 -45.20 -5.01 -0.46
C LEU A 5 -44.36 -5.74 -1.50
N SER A 6 -44.98 -6.45 -2.47
CA SER A 6 -44.22 -7.14 -3.52
C SER A 6 -43.44 -6.19 -4.44
N ARG A 7 -43.98 -5.02 -4.76
CA ARG A 7 -43.31 -3.98 -5.55
C ARG A 7 -42.14 -3.35 -4.76
N ALA A 8 -42.35 -3.08 -3.46
CA ALA A 8 -41.30 -2.59 -2.58
C ALA A 8 -40.14 -3.59 -2.46
N CYS A 9 -40.45 -4.87 -2.21
CA CYS A 9 -39.41 -5.93 -2.17
C CYS A 9 -38.68 -6.08 -3.51
N ALA A 10 -39.38 -6.00 -4.64
CA ALA A 10 -38.75 -6.07 -5.97
C ALA A 10 -37.81 -4.90 -6.21
N LEU A 11 -38.22 -3.67 -5.87
CA LEU A 11 -37.39 -2.47 -6.00
C LEU A 11 -36.14 -2.54 -5.11
N THR A 12 -36.28 -3.01 -3.87
CA THR A 12 -35.15 -3.20 -2.94
C THR A 12 -34.19 -4.25 -3.47
N ALA A 13 -34.68 -5.37 -4.01
CA ALA A 13 -33.85 -6.41 -4.58
C ALA A 13 -33.08 -5.92 -5.83
N VAL A 14 -33.75 -5.16 -6.72
CA VAL A 14 -33.12 -4.57 -7.91
C VAL A 14 -32.05 -3.55 -7.51
N ALA A 15 -32.36 -2.66 -6.57
CA ALA A 15 -31.39 -1.68 -6.07
C ALA A 15 -30.17 -2.36 -5.40
N GLY A 16 -30.39 -3.37 -4.57
CA GLY A 16 -29.33 -4.14 -3.94
C GLY A 16 -28.43 -4.87 -4.96
N SER A 17 -29.03 -5.48 -5.98
CA SER A 17 -28.28 -6.15 -7.06
C SER A 17 -27.48 -5.16 -7.89
N ALA A 18 -28.04 -3.99 -8.22
CA ALA A 18 -27.33 -2.94 -8.97
C ALA A 18 -26.15 -2.38 -8.17
N THR A 19 -26.32 -2.17 -6.86
CA THR A 19 -25.24 -1.73 -5.96
C THR A 19 -24.12 -2.77 -5.89
N LEU A 20 -24.46 -4.05 -5.75
CA LEU A 20 -23.47 -5.13 -5.70
C LEU A 20 -22.68 -5.22 -7.03
N LEU A 21 -23.37 -5.22 -8.18
CA LEU A 21 -22.73 -5.23 -9.49
C LEU A 21 -21.84 -4.00 -9.70
N GLY A 22 -22.31 -2.82 -9.30
CA GLY A 22 -21.51 -1.60 -9.33
C GLY A 22 -20.24 -1.71 -8.48
N SER A 23 -20.34 -2.29 -7.29
CA SER A 23 -19.20 -2.50 -6.38
C SER A 23 -18.18 -3.51 -6.92
N LEU A 24 -18.64 -4.58 -7.59
CA LEU A 24 -17.78 -5.55 -8.28
C LEU A 24 -17.06 -4.93 -9.47
N CYS A 25 -17.77 -4.12 -10.27
CA CYS A 25 -17.16 -3.37 -11.38
C CYS A 25 -16.14 -2.35 -10.87
N HIS A 26 -16.47 -1.62 -9.80
CA HIS A 26 -15.58 -0.63 -9.20
C HIS A 26 -14.30 -1.24 -8.65
N ALA A 27 -14.36 -2.47 -8.10
CA ALA A 27 -13.20 -3.22 -7.65
C ALA A 27 -12.23 -3.61 -8.80
N GLN A 28 -12.62 -3.41 -10.05
CA GLN A 28 -11.79 -3.64 -11.24
C GLN A 28 -11.49 -2.35 -12.03
N ALA A 29 -11.87 -1.19 -11.49
CA ALA A 29 -11.61 0.12 -12.08
C ALA A 29 -10.22 0.63 -11.66
N TYR A 30 -9.17 -0.08 -12.07
CA TYR A 30 -7.79 0.22 -11.73
C TYR A 30 -7.38 1.62 -12.18
N THR A 31 -6.70 2.35 -11.31
CA THR A 31 -6.25 3.73 -11.57
C THR A 31 -4.78 3.90 -11.22
N VAL A 32 -4.13 4.90 -11.82
CA VAL A 32 -2.82 5.39 -11.40
C VAL A 32 -3.01 6.77 -10.79
N ARG A 33 -2.62 6.93 -9.52
CA ARG A 33 -2.59 8.23 -8.85
C ARG A 33 -1.20 8.83 -8.95
N ARG A 34 -1.12 10.13 -9.27
CA ARG A 34 0.15 10.85 -9.31
C ARG A 34 0.16 11.91 -8.23
N ARG A 35 1.23 11.93 -7.43
CA ARG A 35 1.48 12.92 -6.39
C ARG A 35 2.90 13.44 -6.54
N THR A 36 3.13 14.67 -6.11
CA THR A 36 4.45 15.29 -6.18
C THR A 36 4.89 15.68 -4.78
N VAL A 37 6.13 15.34 -4.43
CA VAL A 37 6.81 15.78 -3.22
C VAL A 37 7.97 16.66 -3.63
N VAL A 38 7.99 17.89 -3.14
CA VAL A 38 9.12 18.81 -3.33
C VAL A 38 10.03 18.71 -2.11
N VAL A 39 11.31 18.47 -2.36
CA VAL A 39 12.33 18.30 -1.32
C VAL A 39 13.38 19.40 -1.48
N ASN A 40 13.60 20.16 -0.42
CA ASN A 40 14.63 21.18 -0.41
C ASN A 40 16.02 20.53 -0.21
N GLN A 41 16.87 20.61 -1.21
CA GLN A 41 18.25 20.10 -1.17
C GLN A 41 19.26 21.16 -1.64
N PRO A 42 19.63 22.10 -0.78
CA PRO A 42 20.34 23.34 -1.14
C PRO A 42 21.73 23.13 -1.74
N LYS A 43 22.26 21.91 -1.81
CA LYS A 43 23.54 21.59 -2.41
C LYS A 43 23.44 21.19 -3.90
N LEU A 44 22.22 21.07 -4.44
CA LEU A 44 22.03 20.72 -5.84
C LEU A 44 22.22 21.94 -6.73
N ALA A 45 22.98 21.76 -7.81
CA ALA A 45 23.18 22.79 -8.83
C ALA A 45 21.94 22.93 -9.75
N GLU A 46 21.18 21.84 -9.94
CA GLU A 46 20.02 21.78 -10.82
C GLU A 46 18.91 20.93 -10.18
N ALA A 47 17.66 21.26 -10.47
CA ALA A 47 16.51 20.47 -10.03
C ALA A 47 16.58 19.03 -10.58
N THR A 48 16.38 18.06 -9.70
CA THR A 48 16.49 16.64 -10.03
C THR A 48 15.22 15.90 -9.65
N GLN A 49 14.74 15.06 -10.55
CA GLN A 49 13.52 14.28 -10.34
C GLN A 49 13.84 12.81 -10.05
N LEU A 50 13.00 12.20 -9.19
CA LEU A 50 12.92 10.75 -8.95
C LEU A 50 11.47 10.32 -9.01
N ARG A 51 11.15 9.38 -9.89
CA ARG A 51 9.81 8.81 -10.00
C ARG A 51 9.73 7.46 -9.30
N ILE A 52 8.98 7.40 -8.23
CA ILE A 52 8.75 6.17 -7.46
C ILE A 52 7.39 5.58 -7.83
N LEU A 53 7.38 4.31 -8.25
CA LEU A 53 6.16 3.53 -8.43
C LEU A 53 5.89 2.72 -7.16
N HIS A 54 4.77 3.00 -6.49
CA HIS A 54 4.31 2.24 -5.33
C HIS A 54 3.17 1.31 -5.72
N ILE A 55 3.39 0.02 -5.54
CA ILE A 55 2.44 -1.08 -5.77
C ILE A 55 2.17 -1.74 -4.43
N SER A 56 0.89 -1.90 -4.07
CA SER A 56 0.47 -2.52 -2.82
C SER A 56 -0.75 -3.41 -3.02
N ASP A 57 -0.83 -4.46 -2.23
CA ASP A 57 -2.01 -5.32 -2.07
C ASP A 57 -2.62 -5.81 -3.40
N PRO A 58 -1.84 -6.33 -4.36
CA PRO A 58 -2.43 -6.92 -5.56
C PRO A 58 -3.30 -8.13 -5.26
N HIS A 59 -3.04 -8.89 -4.18
CA HIS A 59 -3.75 -10.14 -3.87
C HIS A 59 -3.95 -11.01 -5.11
N LEU A 60 -2.88 -11.16 -5.90
CA LEU A 60 -2.98 -11.77 -7.22
C LEU A 60 -3.34 -13.24 -7.12
N ARG A 61 -4.27 -13.65 -8.00
CA ARG A 61 -4.49 -15.04 -8.38
C ARG A 61 -4.16 -15.23 -9.86
N ALA A 62 -3.62 -16.38 -10.20
CA ALA A 62 -3.10 -16.66 -11.55
C ALA A 62 -4.10 -16.36 -12.68
N GLN A 63 -5.39 -16.59 -12.42
CA GLN A 63 -6.48 -16.47 -13.40
C GLN A 63 -7.01 -15.03 -13.59
N GLN A 64 -6.52 -14.03 -12.85
CA GLN A 64 -7.04 -12.65 -12.86
C GLN A 64 -6.44 -11.83 -14.02
N SER A 65 -6.81 -12.14 -15.24
CA SER A 65 -6.24 -11.55 -16.46
C SER A 65 -6.28 -10.02 -16.50
N ARG A 66 -7.38 -9.38 -16.07
CA ARG A 66 -7.49 -7.90 -16.03
C ARG A 66 -6.52 -7.26 -15.05
N ARG A 67 -6.37 -7.85 -13.84
CA ARG A 67 -5.42 -7.36 -12.83
C ARG A 67 -3.99 -7.55 -13.31
N ARG A 68 -3.69 -8.70 -13.90
CA ARG A 68 -2.40 -9.00 -14.52
C ARG A 68 -2.06 -8.01 -15.64
N ALA A 69 -3.00 -7.73 -16.53
CA ALA A 69 -2.81 -6.75 -17.59
C ALA A 69 -2.51 -5.34 -17.02
N PHE A 70 -3.19 -4.94 -15.94
CA PHE A 70 -2.91 -3.67 -15.26
C PHE A 70 -1.50 -3.67 -14.65
N LEU A 71 -1.11 -4.73 -13.90
CA LEU A 71 0.23 -4.83 -13.31
C LEU A 71 1.32 -4.73 -14.38
N LYS A 72 1.15 -5.45 -15.50
CA LYS A 72 2.08 -5.40 -16.63
C LYS A 72 2.21 -3.99 -17.23
N SER A 73 1.11 -3.24 -17.33
CA SER A 73 1.10 -1.89 -17.90
C SER A 73 1.81 -0.85 -17.03
N LEU A 74 2.09 -1.16 -15.76
CA LEU A 74 2.78 -0.23 -14.86
C LEU A 74 4.22 0.06 -15.29
N ALA A 75 4.84 -0.81 -16.06
CA ALA A 75 6.16 -0.55 -16.65
C ALA A 75 6.17 0.62 -17.65
N ASP A 76 5.04 0.88 -18.31
CA ASP A 76 4.89 1.99 -19.26
C ASP A 76 4.96 3.36 -18.57
N LEU A 77 4.85 3.40 -17.23
CA LEU A 77 4.97 4.63 -16.43
C LEU A 77 6.42 5.11 -16.27
N GLN A 78 7.38 4.27 -16.66
CA GLN A 78 8.83 4.55 -16.62
C GLN A 78 9.28 5.05 -15.24
N PRO A 79 9.10 4.27 -14.17
CA PRO A 79 9.60 4.64 -12.86
C PRO A 79 11.13 4.52 -12.80
N ASP A 80 11.75 5.34 -11.93
CA ASP A 80 13.17 5.25 -11.59
C ASP A 80 13.41 4.28 -10.42
N PHE A 81 12.38 4.07 -9.60
CA PHE A 81 12.41 3.18 -8.44
C PHE A 81 11.05 2.52 -8.19
N VAL A 82 11.05 1.27 -7.74
CA VAL A 82 9.82 0.51 -7.45
C VAL A 82 9.74 0.13 -5.98
N VAL A 83 8.58 0.36 -5.35
CA VAL A 83 8.28 -0.01 -3.98
C VAL A 83 7.11 -0.97 -3.94
N LEU A 84 7.28 -2.15 -3.30
CA LEU A 84 6.19 -3.07 -3.00
C LEU A 84 5.94 -3.13 -1.49
N THR A 85 4.69 -2.97 -1.09
CA THR A 85 4.31 -2.99 0.32
C THR A 85 3.43 -4.18 0.71
N GLY A 86 3.67 -5.34 0.07
CA GLY A 86 3.14 -6.63 0.50
C GLY A 86 1.73 -6.98 0.00
N ASP A 87 1.23 -8.12 0.48
CA ASP A 87 0.00 -8.77 0.06
C ASP A 87 -0.06 -8.97 -1.47
N LEU A 88 1.08 -9.43 -2.02
CA LEU A 88 1.29 -9.52 -3.46
C LEU A 88 0.47 -10.65 -4.09
N ILE A 89 0.36 -11.79 -3.41
CA ILE A 89 -0.29 -13.00 -3.90
C ILE A 89 -1.42 -13.48 -2.97
N SER A 90 -2.28 -14.35 -3.48
CA SER A 90 -3.29 -15.07 -2.69
C SER A 90 -3.19 -16.60 -2.89
N GLU A 91 -2.26 -17.08 -3.70
CA GLU A 91 -2.02 -18.50 -3.99
C GLU A 91 -0.64 -18.67 -4.61
N ASP A 92 0.02 -19.81 -4.41
CA ASP A 92 1.36 -20.11 -4.96
C ASP A 92 1.39 -20.05 -6.49
N ALA A 93 0.30 -20.49 -7.14
CA ALA A 93 0.17 -20.45 -8.58
C ALA A 93 0.27 -19.03 -9.18
N ALA A 94 0.14 -17.98 -8.35
CA ALA A 94 0.26 -16.60 -8.79
C ALA A 94 1.70 -16.09 -8.84
N ILE A 95 2.67 -16.76 -8.21
CA ILE A 95 4.08 -16.32 -8.15
C ILE A 95 4.67 -16.15 -9.54
N GLY A 96 4.65 -17.21 -10.36
CA GLY A 96 5.18 -17.14 -11.72
C GLY A 96 4.51 -16.07 -12.59
N PRO A 97 3.17 -16.03 -12.67
CA PRO A 97 2.43 -14.96 -13.34
C PRO A 97 2.79 -13.53 -12.86
N LEU A 98 2.92 -13.31 -11.55
CA LEU A 98 3.28 -12.01 -10.98
C LEU A 98 4.69 -11.57 -11.45
N LEU A 99 5.68 -12.45 -11.29
CA LEU A 99 7.05 -12.17 -11.69
C LEU A 99 7.18 -11.91 -13.20
N ASN A 100 6.42 -12.66 -14.01
CA ASN A 100 6.37 -12.44 -15.45
C ASN A 100 5.73 -11.08 -15.80
N ASP A 101 4.66 -10.69 -15.11
CA ASP A 101 3.98 -9.41 -15.33
C ASP A 101 4.84 -8.24 -14.86
N PHE A 102 5.68 -8.43 -13.84
CA PHE A 102 6.68 -7.46 -13.38
C PHE A 102 7.99 -7.47 -14.18
N GLY A 103 8.18 -8.41 -15.11
CA GLY A 103 9.45 -8.61 -15.81
C GLY A 103 10.22 -7.32 -16.19
N PRO A 104 9.61 -6.34 -16.89
CA PRO A 104 10.28 -5.09 -17.19
C PRO A 104 10.62 -4.24 -15.94
N LEU A 105 9.77 -4.27 -14.90
CA LEU A 105 10.00 -3.52 -13.66
C LEU A 105 11.17 -4.12 -12.85
N LEU A 106 11.38 -5.43 -12.91
CA LEU A 106 12.47 -6.10 -12.19
C LEU A 106 13.88 -5.66 -12.67
N ASN A 107 13.96 -4.99 -13.82
CA ASN A 107 15.21 -4.38 -14.31
C ASN A 107 15.45 -2.97 -13.76
N ILE A 108 14.51 -2.41 -13.00
CA ILE A 108 14.58 -1.09 -12.36
C ILE A 108 14.91 -1.32 -10.88
N PRO A 109 15.74 -0.49 -10.24
CA PRO A 109 15.98 -0.60 -8.81
C PRO A 109 14.67 -0.61 -8.01
N GLY A 110 14.58 -1.45 -6.98
CA GLY A 110 13.37 -1.55 -6.19
C GLY A 110 13.59 -2.18 -4.82
N ALA A 111 12.56 -2.13 -4.00
CA ALA A 111 12.53 -2.71 -2.68
C ALA A 111 11.15 -3.25 -2.33
N PHE A 112 11.10 -4.22 -1.43
CA PHE A 112 9.84 -4.82 -1.02
C PHE A 112 9.82 -5.21 0.46
N VAL A 113 8.60 -5.23 1.01
CA VAL A 113 8.23 -5.92 2.25
C VAL A 113 7.05 -6.82 1.97
N PHE A 114 6.83 -7.82 2.81
CA PHE A 114 5.70 -8.74 2.71
C PHE A 114 4.56 -8.36 3.65
N GLY A 115 3.34 -8.75 3.26
CA GLY A 115 2.16 -8.74 4.11
C GLY A 115 1.71 -10.15 4.46
N SER A 116 0.70 -10.28 5.30
CA SER A 116 0.22 -11.57 5.83
C SER A 116 -0.24 -12.53 4.73
N ASN A 117 -0.74 -12.02 3.60
CA ASN A 117 -1.19 -12.84 2.49
C ASN A 117 -0.05 -13.29 1.55
N ASP A 118 1.20 -12.86 1.79
CA ASP A 118 2.38 -13.43 1.16
C ASP A 118 2.89 -14.66 1.92
N TYR A 119 2.53 -14.78 3.22
CA TYR A 119 2.85 -15.93 4.06
C TYR A 119 1.74 -16.97 4.08
N PHE A 120 0.49 -16.51 4.06
CA PHE A 120 -0.67 -17.37 4.28
C PHE A 120 -1.76 -17.12 3.24
N GLY A 121 -2.30 -18.20 2.70
CA GLY A 121 -3.46 -18.15 1.82
C GLY A 121 -4.67 -17.49 2.47
N PRO A 122 -5.61 -16.95 1.68
CA PRO A 122 -6.77 -16.24 2.19
C PRO A 122 -7.73 -17.17 2.96
N LYS A 123 -8.31 -16.67 4.06
CA LYS A 123 -9.33 -17.36 4.87
C LYS A 123 -10.67 -16.66 4.72
N LEU A 124 -11.74 -17.45 4.66
CA LEU A 124 -13.10 -16.90 4.68
C LEU A 124 -13.36 -16.29 6.06
N LYS A 125 -13.53 -14.98 6.11
CA LYS A 125 -13.91 -14.25 7.32
C LYS A 125 -15.35 -13.73 7.17
N ASN A 126 -16.11 -13.73 8.28
CA ASN A 126 -17.43 -13.10 8.28
C ASN A 126 -17.30 -11.60 8.03
N PRO A 127 -17.77 -11.04 6.89
CA PRO A 127 -17.59 -9.62 6.56
C PRO A 127 -18.29 -8.70 7.58
N LEU A 128 -19.31 -9.17 8.27
CA LEU A 128 -20.01 -8.38 9.29
C LEU A 128 -19.17 -8.17 10.56
N ARG A 129 -18.15 -8.99 10.79
CA ARG A 129 -17.24 -8.84 11.95
C ARG A 129 -16.58 -7.45 11.96
N TYR A 130 -16.22 -6.91 10.78
CA TYR A 130 -15.63 -5.58 10.66
C TYR A 130 -16.50 -4.42 11.16
N LEU A 131 -17.82 -4.64 11.29
CA LEU A 131 -18.74 -3.61 11.79
C LEU A 131 -18.80 -3.56 13.33
N TRP A 132 -18.32 -4.59 14.03
CA TRP A 132 -18.40 -4.69 15.50
C TRP A 132 -17.04 -4.77 16.21
N THR A 133 -15.98 -5.17 15.52
CA THR A 133 -14.63 -5.16 16.11
C THR A 133 -14.08 -3.75 15.96
N HIS A 134 -14.06 -3.00 17.06
CA HIS A 134 -13.36 -1.73 17.12
C HIS A 134 -11.87 -1.95 16.90
N THR A 135 -11.33 -1.18 15.98
CA THR A 135 -9.95 -1.03 15.56
C THR A 135 -8.90 -1.42 16.60
N GLY A 136 -7.99 -2.31 16.22
CA GLY A 136 -6.62 -2.34 16.71
C GLY A 136 -6.24 -3.35 17.78
N LYS A 137 -7.13 -3.83 18.65
CA LYS A 137 -6.72 -4.73 19.75
C LYS A 137 -7.02 -6.21 19.54
N ASP A 138 -7.95 -6.54 18.68
CA ASP A 138 -8.40 -7.93 18.48
C ASP A 138 -7.95 -8.56 17.15
N ALA A 139 -7.17 -7.83 16.36
CA ALA A 139 -6.69 -8.30 15.06
C ALA A 139 -5.68 -9.47 15.17
N HIS A 140 -4.94 -9.52 16.29
CA HIS A 140 -3.95 -10.58 16.57
C HIS A 140 -4.55 -11.91 17.03
N ALA A 141 -5.88 -12.00 17.26
CA ALA A 141 -6.55 -13.19 17.77
C ALA A 141 -7.02 -14.17 16.67
N ASP A 142 -6.74 -13.89 15.41
CA ASP A 142 -7.03 -14.86 14.36
C ASP A 142 -6.00 -15.99 14.43
N ASP A 143 -6.46 -17.17 14.87
CA ASP A 143 -5.68 -18.42 14.78
C ASP A 143 -5.33 -18.71 13.31
N ASP A 144 -4.13 -18.35 12.92
CA ASP A 144 -3.58 -18.59 11.59
C ASP A 144 -3.20 -20.06 11.34
N SER A 145 -3.26 -20.91 12.37
CA SER A 145 -2.87 -22.34 12.30
C SER A 145 -3.63 -23.15 11.25
N SER A 146 -4.80 -22.67 10.81
CA SER A 146 -5.62 -23.32 9.79
C SER A 146 -5.45 -22.77 8.38
N ARG A 147 -4.61 -21.72 8.19
CA ARG A 147 -4.34 -21.14 6.86
C ARG A 147 -3.30 -21.96 6.10
N GLN A 148 -3.46 -22.05 4.79
CA GLN A 148 -2.42 -22.61 3.93
C GLN A 148 -1.17 -21.73 4.01
N VAL A 149 -0.03 -22.31 4.33
CA VAL A 149 1.27 -21.63 4.20
C VAL A 149 1.63 -21.54 2.73
N LEU A 150 2.03 -20.37 2.27
CA LEU A 150 2.42 -20.12 0.90
C LEU A 150 3.93 -20.24 0.70
N ALA A 151 4.34 -20.42 -0.55
CA ALA A 151 5.74 -20.53 -0.97
C ALA A 151 6.45 -19.15 -0.97
N THR A 152 6.43 -18.43 0.15
CA THR A 152 6.96 -17.08 0.33
C THR A 152 8.43 -16.97 -0.09
N GLU A 153 9.23 -18.03 0.15
CA GLU A 153 10.65 -18.04 -0.23
C GLU A 153 10.86 -18.08 -1.74
N ASP A 154 9.93 -18.66 -2.50
CA ASP A 154 9.99 -18.64 -3.97
C ASP A 154 9.64 -17.24 -4.50
N LEU A 155 8.66 -16.57 -3.88
CA LEU A 155 8.34 -15.17 -4.17
C LEU A 155 9.52 -14.25 -3.84
N ARG A 156 10.13 -14.42 -2.65
CA ARG A 156 11.31 -13.67 -2.20
C ARG A 156 12.47 -13.79 -3.19
N ARG A 157 12.78 -15.02 -3.57
CA ARG A 157 13.85 -15.33 -4.53
C ARG A 157 13.56 -14.73 -5.90
N GLY A 158 12.30 -14.79 -6.35
CA GLY A 158 11.88 -14.21 -7.61
C GLY A 158 12.05 -12.70 -7.67
N LEU A 159 11.62 -11.98 -6.64
CA LEU A 159 11.80 -10.52 -6.53
C LEU A 159 13.28 -10.14 -6.40
N GLY A 160 14.02 -10.87 -5.55
CA GLY A 160 15.45 -10.63 -5.35
C GLY A 160 16.32 -10.93 -6.57
N SER A 161 15.86 -11.78 -7.50
CA SER A 161 16.60 -12.09 -8.72
C SER A 161 16.76 -10.88 -9.66
N GLY A 162 15.87 -9.88 -9.56
CA GLY A 162 15.98 -8.59 -10.25
C GLY A 162 16.85 -7.57 -9.50
N GLY A 163 17.46 -7.96 -8.37
CA GLY A 163 18.28 -7.06 -7.53
C GLY A 163 17.47 -6.19 -6.57
N TRP A 164 16.18 -6.47 -6.39
CA TRP A 164 15.36 -5.73 -5.44
C TRP A 164 15.73 -6.05 -3.99
N ALA A 165 15.80 -5.01 -3.16
CA ALA A 165 16.11 -5.15 -1.75
C ALA A 165 14.94 -5.75 -0.96
N ASP A 166 15.20 -6.85 -0.26
CA ASP A 166 14.30 -7.39 0.76
C ASP A 166 14.47 -6.57 2.05
N LEU A 167 13.42 -5.86 2.42
CA LEU A 167 13.40 -5.00 3.60
C LEU A 167 12.55 -5.57 4.75
N ASN A 168 12.26 -6.85 4.75
CA ASN A 168 11.60 -7.52 5.88
C ASN A 168 12.51 -7.53 7.12
N ASN A 169 12.37 -6.53 7.99
CA ASN A 169 13.23 -6.22 9.14
C ASN A 169 14.69 -5.97 8.73
N SER A 170 14.90 -5.21 7.68
CA SER A 170 16.21 -5.00 7.09
C SER A 170 16.41 -3.56 6.61
N ARG A 171 17.67 -3.22 6.35
CA ARG A 171 18.11 -1.96 5.74
C ARG A 171 18.92 -2.24 4.49
N SER A 172 18.90 -1.28 3.58
CA SER A 172 19.73 -1.30 2.38
C SER A 172 20.04 0.12 1.94
N ARG A 173 21.07 0.29 1.12
CA ARG A 173 21.31 1.52 0.38
C ARG A 173 21.36 1.18 -1.10
N LEU A 174 20.53 1.86 -1.90
CA LEU A 174 20.46 1.72 -3.34
C LEU A 174 20.63 3.07 -4.02
N THR A 175 20.89 3.05 -5.32
CA THR A 175 20.89 4.24 -6.17
C THR A 175 19.80 4.13 -7.23
N ALA A 176 19.16 5.26 -7.54
CA ALA A 176 18.20 5.38 -8.63
C ALA A 176 18.53 6.66 -9.41
N GLY A 177 19.16 6.51 -10.58
CA GLY A 177 19.76 7.64 -11.29
C GLY A 177 20.77 8.37 -10.40
N PRO A 178 20.63 9.71 -10.22
CA PRO A 178 21.54 10.49 -9.37
C PRO A 178 21.24 10.36 -7.88
N TRP A 179 20.11 9.74 -7.48
CA TRP A 179 19.66 9.66 -6.11
C TRP A 179 20.32 8.52 -5.33
N THR A 180 20.71 8.82 -4.10
CA THR A 180 21.03 7.81 -3.08
C THR A 180 19.82 7.62 -2.18
N LEU A 181 19.37 6.37 -2.06
CA LEU A 181 18.22 5.99 -1.26
C LEU A 181 18.66 5.11 -0.10
N ASP A 182 18.53 5.59 1.13
CA ASP A 182 18.63 4.77 2.33
C ASP A 182 17.27 4.16 2.60
N LEU A 183 17.23 2.84 2.67
CA LEU A 183 16.02 2.08 2.78
C LEU A 183 15.95 1.38 4.13
N VAL A 184 14.81 1.47 4.78
CA VAL A 184 14.52 0.73 6.00
C VAL A 184 13.14 0.10 5.90
N GLY A 185 13.00 -1.15 6.26
CA GLY A 185 11.70 -1.80 6.25
C GLY A 185 11.49 -2.72 7.43
N VAL A 186 10.23 -2.95 7.74
CA VAL A 186 9.80 -3.92 8.72
C VAL A 186 8.94 -5.00 8.07
N ASN A 187 9.02 -6.21 8.59
CA ASN A 187 8.11 -7.29 8.22
C ASN A 187 6.69 -6.97 8.70
N ASP A 188 5.69 -7.77 8.39
CA ASP A 188 4.29 -7.43 8.57
C ASP A 188 3.91 -7.14 10.04
N PRO A 189 3.53 -5.88 10.34
CA PRO A 189 3.07 -5.49 11.68
C PRO A 189 1.72 -6.10 12.05
N HIS A 190 0.89 -6.48 11.08
CA HIS A 190 -0.46 -7.02 11.31
C HIS A 190 -0.42 -8.38 11.98
N ILE A 191 0.57 -9.20 11.67
CA ILE A 191 0.80 -10.51 12.30
C ILE A 191 1.97 -10.49 13.30
N GLY A 192 2.44 -9.31 13.70
CA GLY A 192 3.45 -9.13 14.76
C GLY A 192 4.86 -9.59 14.38
N LEU A 193 5.19 -9.65 13.10
CA LEU A 193 6.53 -10.04 12.62
C LEU A 193 7.48 -8.86 12.51
N ASP A 194 6.99 -7.64 12.67
CA ASP A 194 7.78 -6.43 12.54
C ASP A 194 8.84 -6.30 13.65
N ARG A 195 10.04 -5.97 13.23
CA ARG A 195 11.17 -5.61 14.09
C ARG A 195 11.91 -4.46 13.42
N MET A 196 12.03 -3.34 14.11
CA MET A 196 12.82 -2.23 13.59
C MET A 196 14.31 -2.65 13.57
N PRO A 197 14.98 -2.65 12.39
CA PRO A 197 16.39 -3.01 12.32
C PRO A 197 17.25 -1.94 13.01
N ALA A 198 18.40 -2.35 13.55
CA ALA A 198 19.33 -1.43 14.20
C ALA A 198 19.69 -0.26 13.26
N PRO A 199 19.89 0.96 13.78
CA PRO A 199 20.29 2.10 12.99
C PRO A 199 21.55 1.81 12.16
N ALA A 200 21.54 2.21 10.90
CA ALA A 200 22.73 2.12 10.05
C ALA A 200 23.57 3.39 10.18
N THR A 201 24.87 3.22 10.24
CA THR A 201 25.85 4.33 10.27
C THR A 201 26.24 4.75 8.86
N PHE A 202 25.26 4.98 7.98
CA PHE A 202 25.56 5.52 6.65
C PHE A 202 25.85 7.02 6.74
N SER A 203 26.95 7.45 6.11
CA SER A 203 27.19 8.88 5.91
C SER A 203 26.19 9.46 4.92
N ILE A 204 25.67 10.66 5.19
CA ILE A 204 24.84 11.40 4.23
C ILE A 204 25.71 11.74 3.01
N PRO A 205 25.33 11.32 1.79
CA PRO A 205 26.10 11.59 0.60
C PRO A 205 25.95 13.07 0.14
N GLU A 206 26.80 13.49 -0.78
CA GLU A 206 26.66 14.81 -1.44
C GLU A 206 25.61 14.81 -2.56
N SER A 207 25.21 13.63 -3.05
CA SER A 207 24.16 13.43 -4.06
C SER A 207 22.77 13.72 -3.49
N PRO A 208 21.74 13.90 -4.34
CA PRO A 208 20.36 13.90 -3.88
C PRO A 208 20.09 12.65 -3.04
N TYR A 209 19.48 12.85 -1.87
CA TYR A 209 19.37 11.81 -0.85
C TYR A 209 17.97 11.77 -0.25
N LEU A 210 17.47 10.57 0.00
CA LEU A 210 16.26 10.33 0.78
C LEU A 210 16.40 9.06 1.61
N ARG A 211 15.78 9.07 2.80
CA ARG A 211 15.55 7.89 3.60
C ARG A 211 14.10 7.45 3.45
N LEU A 212 13.90 6.26 2.85
CA LEU A 212 12.60 5.71 2.56
C LEU A 212 12.28 4.55 3.51
N GLY A 213 11.09 4.60 4.12
CA GLY A 213 10.54 3.54 4.96
C GLY A 213 9.55 2.67 4.21
N LEU A 214 9.55 1.36 4.47
CA LEU A 214 8.56 0.42 3.95
C LEU A 214 7.94 -0.39 5.09
N ALA A 215 6.61 -0.44 5.12
CA ALA A 215 5.87 -1.33 5.98
C ALA A 215 4.60 -1.81 5.25
N HIS A 216 4.17 -3.05 5.47
CA HIS A 216 2.88 -3.47 4.93
C HIS A 216 1.74 -2.71 5.60
N ALA A 217 1.60 -2.83 6.90
CA ALA A 217 0.50 -2.22 7.66
C ALA A 217 0.97 -0.98 8.45
N PRO A 218 0.27 0.18 8.30
CA PRO A 218 0.70 1.45 8.87
C PRO A 218 0.23 1.63 10.33
N TYR A 219 0.61 0.72 11.23
CA TYR A 219 0.33 0.88 12.66
C TYR A 219 1.06 2.10 13.23
N GLN A 220 0.40 2.86 14.11
CA GLN A 220 0.97 4.10 14.68
C GLN A 220 2.35 3.87 15.32
N ARG A 221 2.55 2.74 16.02
CA ARG A 221 3.85 2.38 16.59
C ARG A 221 4.97 2.23 15.56
N VAL A 222 4.62 1.72 14.35
CA VAL A 222 5.58 1.58 13.25
C VAL A 222 5.87 2.93 12.63
N LEU A 223 4.84 3.74 12.40
CA LEU A 223 5.02 5.12 11.90
C LEU A 223 5.88 5.96 12.83
N THR A 224 5.67 5.84 14.15
CA THR A 224 6.48 6.54 15.15
C THR A 224 7.93 6.06 15.15
N ALA A 225 8.15 4.74 15.11
CA ALA A 225 9.51 4.19 15.06
C ALA A 225 10.26 4.58 13.77
N MET A 226 9.55 4.71 12.64
CA MET A 226 10.15 5.20 11.38
C MET A 226 10.48 6.70 11.45
N ALA A 227 9.60 7.51 12.07
CA ALA A 227 9.88 8.93 12.29
C ALA A 227 11.06 9.15 13.25
N ASP A 228 11.15 8.36 14.31
CA ASP A 228 12.29 8.39 15.26
C ASP A 228 13.62 7.95 14.59
N ASP A 229 13.55 7.29 13.44
CA ASP A 229 14.69 6.88 12.63
C ASP A 229 14.99 7.85 11.47
N ASP A 230 14.44 9.06 11.52
CA ASP A 230 14.61 10.09 10.50
C ASP A 230 14.22 9.64 9.08
N VAL A 231 13.17 8.83 8.94
CA VAL A 231 12.61 8.48 7.64
C VAL A 231 11.92 9.71 7.03
N ASP A 232 12.25 10.03 5.79
CA ASP A 232 11.64 11.15 5.05
C ASP A 232 10.23 10.79 4.56
N ILE A 233 10.09 9.61 3.95
CA ILE A 233 8.83 9.13 3.39
C ILE A 233 8.67 7.64 3.68
N ILE A 234 7.55 7.25 4.31
CA ILE A 234 7.17 5.86 4.47
C ILE A 234 6.06 5.46 3.49
N PHE A 235 6.20 4.29 2.88
CA PHE A 235 5.20 3.65 2.02
C PHE A 235 4.50 2.51 2.77
N ALA A 236 3.16 2.47 2.68
CA ALA A 236 2.36 1.41 3.30
C ALA A 236 1.11 1.07 2.48
N GLY A 237 0.53 -0.10 2.77
CA GLY A 237 -0.71 -0.62 2.19
C GLY A 237 -1.70 -1.08 3.24
N HIS A 238 -2.17 -2.36 3.13
CA HIS A 238 -2.99 -3.08 4.11
C HIS A 238 -4.42 -2.55 4.31
N THR A 239 -4.61 -1.25 4.38
CA THR A 239 -5.90 -0.62 4.71
C THR A 239 -6.95 -0.75 3.61
N HIS A 240 -6.52 -1.06 2.38
CA HIS A 240 -7.33 -1.03 1.17
C HIS A 240 -8.12 0.29 0.98
N GLY A 241 -7.66 1.38 1.63
CA GLY A 241 -8.36 2.66 1.68
C GLY A 241 -9.74 2.58 2.32
N GLY A 242 -9.95 1.57 3.20
CA GLY A 242 -11.24 1.24 3.79
C GLY A 242 -12.12 0.34 2.92
N GLN A 243 -11.75 0.09 1.67
CA GLN A 243 -12.37 -0.80 0.67
C GLN A 243 -13.86 -0.51 0.39
N VAL A 244 -14.70 -0.47 1.45
CA VAL A 244 -16.13 -0.11 1.39
C VAL A 244 -16.33 1.23 2.10
N ASN A 245 -16.37 2.29 1.32
CA ASN A 245 -16.49 3.66 1.82
C ASN A 245 -17.90 4.21 1.61
N LEU A 246 -18.25 5.22 2.39
CA LEU A 246 -19.41 6.08 2.16
C LEU A 246 -19.10 7.11 1.04
N PRO A 247 -20.13 7.75 0.45
CA PRO A 247 -19.94 8.84 -0.50
C PRO A 247 -18.96 9.91 0.03
N GLY A 248 -18.06 10.41 -0.85
CA GLY A 248 -16.98 11.32 -0.44
C GLY A 248 -15.71 10.60 0.04
N SER A 249 -15.58 9.30 -0.24
CA SER A 249 -14.40 8.48 0.14
C SER A 249 -14.14 8.42 1.65
N HIS A 250 -15.23 8.40 2.45
CA HIS A 250 -15.15 8.23 3.89
C HIS A 250 -15.03 6.75 4.24
N ALA A 251 -13.83 6.32 4.63
CA ALA A 251 -13.57 4.96 5.07
C ALA A 251 -14.30 4.64 6.38
N LEU A 252 -14.83 3.42 6.48
CA LEU A 252 -15.50 2.93 7.69
C LEU A 252 -14.51 2.25 8.64
N VAL A 253 -13.46 1.63 8.09
CA VAL A 253 -12.43 0.89 8.83
C VAL A 253 -11.06 1.07 8.17
N THR A 254 -9.99 0.85 8.93
CA THR A 254 -8.59 0.86 8.42
C THR A 254 -7.89 -0.49 8.59
N ASN A 255 -8.48 -1.43 9.30
CA ASN A 255 -7.87 -2.70 9.73
C ASN A 255 -6.56 -2.53 10.54
N CYS A 256 -6.28 -1.34 11.03
CA CYS A 256 -5.16 -1.00 11.91
C CYS A 256 -5.64 0.05 12.94
N ASP A 257 -4.71 0.61 13.70
CA ASP A 257 -5.00 1.59 14.76
C ASP A 257 -5.04 3.05 14.28
N LEU A 258 -4.94 3.27 12.95
CA LEU A 258 -5.09 4.61 12.37
C LEU A 258 -6.56 5.05 12.31
N PRO A 259 -6.83 6.35 12.55
CA PRO A 259 -8.12 6.95 12.25
C PRO A 259 -8.53 6.77 10.78
N THR A 260 -9.82 6.60 10.51
CA THR A 260 -10.34 6.24 9.17
C THR A 260 -10.07 7.28 8.08
N HIS A 261 -9.85 8.55 8.43
CA HIS A 261 -9.50 9.58 7.46
C HIS A 261 -8.09 9.39 6.86
N TYR A 262 -7.20 8.64 7.55
CA TYR A 262 -5.88 8.25 7.07
C TYR A 262 -5.86 6.88 6.36
N ALA A 263 -7.01 6.32 6.03
CA ALA A 263 -7.09 5.00 5.38
C ALA A 263 -6.31 4.92 4.06
N ASN A 264 -6.10 6.01 3.36
CA ASN A 264 -5.24 6.14 2.18
C ASN A 264 -4.88 7.60 1.93
N GLY A 265 -3.81 7.84 1.19
CA GLY A 265 -3.38 9.17 0.81
C GLY A 265 -1.93 9.46 1.20
N LEU A 266 -1.55 10.71 1.01
CA LEU A 266 -0.25 11.27 1.42
C LEU A 266 -0.50 12.31 2.50
N PHE A 267 0.17 12.22 3.65
CA PHE A 267 0.00 13.11 4.80
C PHE A 267 1.25 13.11 5.68
N GLU A 268 1.35 14.10 6.57
CA GLU A 268 2.45 14.27 7.52
C GLU A 268 2.27 13.44 8.80
N TRP A 269 3.38 12.95 9.38
CA TRP A 269 3.43 12.20 10.64
C TRP A 269 4.58 12.69 11.56
N PRO A 270 4.36 12.86 12.86
CA PRO A 270 3.08 12.73 13.57
C PRO A 270 2.09 13.79 13.11
N PRO A 271 0.77 13.52 13.17
CA PRO A 271 -0.21 14.52 12.78
C PRO A 271 -0.06 15.74 13.67
N PRO A 272 -0.25 16.95 13.13
CA PRO A 272 -0.13 18.18 13.90
C PRO A 272 -1.03 18.16 15.14
N GLY A 273 -0.57 18.75 16.24
CA GLY A 273 -1.24 18.72 17.55
C GLY A 273 -2.69 19.21 17.51
N ARG A 274 -3.46 18.92 18.56
CA ARG A 274 -4.92 19.17 18.63
C ARG A 274 -5.37 20.60 18.28
N ASN A 275 -4.47 21.59 18.32
CA ASN A 275 -4.76 23.00 18.03
C ASN A 275 -4.27 23.47 16.65
N THR A 276 -3.63 22.61 15.87
CA THR A 276 -3.23 22.90 14.50
C THR A 276 -4.26 22.34 13.51
N LYS A 277 -4.39 22.95 12.34
CA LYS A 277 -5.28 22.46 11.27
C LYS A 277 -5.00 20.96 11.06
N GLN A 278 -6.07 20.14 10.95
CA GLN A 278 -5.92 18.72 10.63
C GLN A 278 -4.93 18.54 9.49
N ALA A 279 -3.99 17.58 9.64
CA ALA A 279 -3.06 17.26 8.56
C ALA A 279 -3.83 17.05 7.25
N GLN A 280 -3.43 17.78 6.22
CA GLN A 280 -4.09 17.67 4.93
C GLN A 280 -3.79 16.32 4.30
N VAL A 281 -4.79 15.48 4.12
CA VAL A 281 -4.64 14.20 3.45
C VAL A 281 -4.90 14.36 1.95
N ILE A 282 -3.86 14.17 1.14
CA ILE A 282 -3.95 14.20 -0.32
C ILE A 282 -4.36 12.81 -0.81
N LYS A 283 -5.65 12.60 -1.09
CA LYS A 283 -6.19 11.32 -1.57
C LYS A 283 -6.16 11.16 -3.10
N GLY A 284 -6.13 12.27 -3.83
CA GLY A 284 -6.09 12.31 -5.30
C GLY A 284 -4.71 12.62 -5.85
N HIS A 285 -4.71 13.45 -6.89
CA HIS A 285 -3.51 14.12 -7.39
C HIS A 285 -3.24 15.35 -6.52
N GLY A 286 -1.98 15.69 -6.32
CA GLY A 286 -1.61 16.85 -5.53
C GLY A 286 -0.11 16.92 -5.28
N SER A 287 0.33 18.01 -4.64
CA SER A 287 1.73 18.23 -4.27
C SER A 287 1.85 18.63 -2.81
N VAL A 288 2.98 18.28 -2.20
CA VAL A 288 3.36 18.64 -0.84
C VAL A 288 4.86 18.96 -0.82
N VAL A 289 5.27 19.80 0.09
CA VAL A 289 6.69 20.04 0.39
C VAL A 289 7.09 19.12 1.54
N LEU A 290 8.18 18.38 1.39
CA LEU A 290 8.79 17.66 2.51
C LEU A 290 9.53 18.70 3.36
N ASP A 291 9.07 18.85 4.58
CA ASP A 291 9.64 19.74 5.57
C ASP A 291 10.23 18.92 6.74
N GLU A 292 10.05 19.33 7.96
CA GLU A 292 10.61 18.66 9.15
C GLU A 292 9.91 17.33 9.51
N GLN A 293 8.69 17.10 9.01
CA GLN A 293 7.89 15.92 9.36
C GLN A 293 7.96 14.83 8.28
N MET A 294 8.03 13.57 8.73
CA MET A 294 7.94 12.41 7.84
C MET A 294 6.62 12.42 7.08
N LEU A 295 6.68 12.14 5.79
CA LEU A 295 5.49 11.90 4.96
C LEU A 295 5.10 10.42 5.00
N VAL A 296 3.80 10.16 5.10
CA VAL A 296 3.22 8.82 5.04
C VAL A 296 2.40 8.67 3.77
N GLN A 297 2.80 7.76 2.90
CA GLN A 297 2.10 7.41 1.68
C GLN A 297 1.40 6.07 1.87
N ILE A 298 0.08 6.07 2.06
CA ILE A 298 -0.73 4.85 2.14
C ILE A 298 -1.47 4.63 0.82
N SER A 299 -1.31 3.44 0.24
CA SER A 299 -2.04 3.03 -0.96
C SER A 299 -3.38 2.38 -0.60
N ALA A 300 -4.41 2.65 -1.41
CA ALA A 300 -5.66 1.88 -1.34
C ALA A 300 -5.52 0.46 -1.93
N GLY A 301 -4.36 0.13 -2.47
CA GLY A 301 -4.06 -1.18 -3.03
C GLY A 301 -4.78 -1.50 -4.35
N ILE A 302 -4.24 -2.46 -5.08
CA ILE A 302 -4.75 -2.88 -6.40
C ILE A 302 -5.82 -3.96 -6.27
N GLY A 303 -5.68 -4.84 -5.28
CA GLY A 303 -6.55 -6.00 -5.10
C GLY A 303 -7.59 -5.87 -4.01
N THR A 304 -8.24 -6.96 -3.79
CA THR A 304 -9.17 -7.22 -2.69
C THR A 304 -8.97 -8.67 -2.25
N SER A 305 -9.34 -8.98 -1.01
CA SER A 305 -9.47 -10.39 -0.62
C SER A 305 -10.37 -11.13 -1.60
N PRO A 306 -10.05 -12.38 -1.96
CA PRO A 306 -10.90 -13.22 -2.83
C PRO A 306 -12.33 -13.41 -2.29
N TYR A 307 -12.50 -13.33 -0.98
CA TYR A 307 -13.80 -13.52 -0.31
C TYR A 307 -14.60 -12.22 -0.15
N THR A 308 -14.00 -11.06 -0.43
CA THR A 308 -14.69 -9.77 -0.38
C THR A 308 -14.28 -8.94 -1.61
N PRO A 309 -14.69 -9.37 -2.83
CA PRO A 309 -14.20 -8.78 -4.09
C PRO A 309 -14.95 -7.51 -4.49
N ILE A 310 -15.34 -6.67 -3.52
CA ILE A 310 -16.12 -5.45 -3.73
C ILE A 310 -15.36 -4.22 -3.27
N ARG A 311 -15.59 -3.08 -3.95
CA ARG A 311 -15.14 -1.75 -3.52
C ARG A 311 -16.26 -0.73 -3.75
N THR A 312 -16.41 0.24 -2.84
CA THR A 312 -17.31 1.38 -3.03
C THR A 312 -16.58 2.68 -2.69
N PHE A 313 -16.70 3.69 -3.56
CA PHE A 313 -16.07 5.02 -3.42
C PHE A 313 -14.56 4.98 -3.07
N CYS A 314 -13.90 3.88 -3.41
CA CYS A 314 -12.47 3.65 -3.20
C CYS A 314 -11.94 2.78 -4.35
N ALA A 315 -11.52 3.42 -5.44
CA ALA A 315 -10.98 2.71 -6.59
C ALA A 315 -9.65 2.02 -6.25
N PRO A 316 -9.37 0.85 -6.83
CA PRO A 316 -8.05 0.24 -6.73
C PRO A 316 -7.00 1.12 -7.43
N GLU A 317 -5.80 1.23 -6.83
CA GLU A 317 -4.79 2.15 -7.32
C GLU A 317 -3.37 1.60 -7.24
N ALA A 318 -2.53 2.00 -8.20
CA ALA A 318 -1.09 2.12 -8.08
C ALA A 318 -0.74 3.61 -7.98
N ILE A 319 0.41 3.93 -7.38
CA ILE A 319 0.78 5.33 -7.12
C ILE A 319 2.10 5.64 -7.79
N ILE A 320 2.15 6.74 -8.50
CA ILE A 320 3.39 7.42 -8.87
C ILE A 320 3.60 8.56 -7.88
N LEU A 321 4.74 8.55 -7.22
CA LEU A 321 5.22 9.64 -6.40
C LEU A 321 6.42 10.27 -7.12
N ASP A 322 6.22 11.43 -7.72
CA ASP A 322 7.28 12.21 -8.34
C ASP A 322 7.95 13.08 -7.26
N ILE A 323 9.21 12.81 -6.93
CA ILE A 323 10.03 13.58 -6.00
C ILE A 323 10.82 14.60 -6.82
N ILE A 324 10.77 15.87 -6.42
CA ILE A 324 11.49 16.95 -7.08
C ILE A 324 12.41 17.61 -6.04
N ALA A 325 13.72 17.43 -6.19
CA ALA A 325 14.70 18.15 -5.40
C ALA A 325 14.95 19.52 -6.00
N VAL A 326 14.93 20.57 -5.18
CA VAL A 326 15.15 21.97 -5.54
C VAL A 326 16.17 22.61 -4.61
#